data_40721dc9670393a03ee0666484fca455
#
_entry.id   40721dc9670393a03ee0666484fca455
#
_cell.length_a   1.000
_cell.length_b   1.000
_cell.length_c   1.000
_cell.angle_alpha   90.00
_cell.angle_beta   90.00
_cell.angle_gamma   90.00
#
_symmetry.space_group_name_H-M   'P 1'
#
loop_
_entity.id
_entity.type
_entity.pdbx_description
1 polymer ?
#
loop_
_entity_poly.entity_id
_entity_poly.type
_entity_poly.pdbx_seq_one_letter_code
_entity_poly.pdbx_strand_id
1 'polypeptide(L)'
;LLLQLLLELGREDEAQALLKDYEDDWSADWAYTTALLAFRRGGDSPLANRALERALEVNHHVPSYLVGKKRIPPNQPEYITMGGPDEAAEYAAVYLNDWRKTPGAVEWVRQKAGIK
;
A
#
# COMPACT_ATOMS: atom_id res chain seq x y z
N LEU A 1 12.72 -2.50 -7.52
CA LEU A 1 11.47 -3.04 -8.01
C LEU A 1 10.82 -2.08 -8.99
N LEU A 2 10.36 -2.61 -10.12
CA LEU A 2 9.83 -1.77 -11.20
C LEU A 2 8.62 -0.94 -10.74
N LEU A 3 7.68 -1.56 -10.02
CA LEU A 3 6.47 -0.87 -9.57
C LEU A 3 6.79 0.33 -8.69
N GLN A 4 7.65 0.17 -7.71
CA GLN A 4 8.05 1.25 -6.82
C GLN A 4 8.78 2.36 -7.59
N LEU A 5 9.62 1.99 -8.54
CA LEU A 5 10.34 2.95 -9.36
C LEU A 5 9.36 3.77 -10.22
N LEU A 6 8.37 3.14 -10.81
CA LEU A 6 7.35 3.83 -11.61
C LEU A 6 6.56 4.84 -10.76
N LEU A 7 6.26 4.48 -9.52
CA LEU A 7 5.58 5.39 -8.59
C LEU A 7 6.45 6.62 -8.27
N GLU A 8 7.74 6.40 -8.01
CA GLU A 8 8.66 7.49 -7.70
C GLU A 8 8.84 8.45 -8.86
N LEU A 9 8.82 7.93 -10.10
CA LEU A 9 8.96 8.73 -11.30
C LEU A 9 7.66 9.41 -11.72
N GLY A 10 6.56 9.14 -11.04
CA GLY A 10 5.26 9.69 -11.38
C GLY A 10 4.62 9.07 -12.62
N ARG A 11 5.11 7.91 -13.05
CA ARG A 11 4.62 7.22 -14.24
C ARG A 11 3.46 6.29 -13.86
N GLU A 12 2.36 6.90 -13.42
CA GLU A 12 1.23 6.18 -12.86
C GLU A 12 0.50 5.29 -13.86
N ASP A 13 0.41 5.70 -15.13
CA ASP A 13 -0.25 4.88 -16.15
C ASP A 13 0.52 3.57 -16.37
N GLU A 14 1.84 3.63 -16.37
CA GLU A 14 2.66 2.42 -16.52
C GLU A 14 2.59 1.55 -15.27
N ALA A 15 2.57 2.18 -14.08
CA ALA A 15 2.41 1.44 -12.83
C ALA A 15 1.06 0.73 -12.79
N GLN A 16 0.00 1.38 -13.25
CA GLN A 16 -1.32 0.77 -13.28
C GLN A 16 -1.40 -0.37 -14.28
N ALA A 17 -0.77 -0.23 -15.44
CA ALA A 17 -0.71 -1.31 -16.42
C ALA A 17 0.02 -2.53 -15.85
N LEU A 18 1.11 -2.30 -15.11
CA LEU A 18 1.85 -3.37 -14.46
C LEU A 18 0.99 -4.08 -13.41
N LEU A 19 0.27 -3.30 -12.59
CA LEU A 19 -0.63 -3.88 -11.59
C LEU A 19 -1.73 -4.73 -12.21
N LYS A 20 -2.24 -4.31 -13.36
CA LYS A 20 -3.29 -5.05 -14.06
C LYS A 20 -2.81 -6.42 -14.50
N ASP A 21 -1.54 -6.55 -14.88
CA ASP A 21 -0.96 -7.84 -15.27
C ASP A 21 -0.87 -8.81 -14.10
N TYR A 22 -0.94 -8.31 -12.86
CA TYR A 22 -0.85 -9.11 -11.64
C TYR A 22 -2.12 -9.02 -10.80
N GLU A 23 -3.28 -8.82 -11.44
CA GLU A 23 -4.53 -8.61 -10.68
C GLU A 23 -4.95 -9.83 -9.85
N ASP A 24 -4.43 -11.02 -10.15
CA ASP A 24 -4.66 -12.23 -9.36
C ASP A 24 -3.66 -12.38 -8.21
N ASP A 25 -2.72 -11.45 -8.07
CA ASP A 25 -1.74 -11.47 -6.99
C ASP A 25 -2.42 -11.06 -5.68
N TRP A 26 -2.24 -11.87 -4.64
CA TRP A 26 -2.81 -11.64 -3.31
C TRP A 26 -1.82 -10.97 -2.35
N SER A 27 -0.74 -10.38 -2.86
CA SER A 27 0.26 -9.73 -2.03
C SER A 27 -0.21 -8.34 -1.57
N ALA A 28 0.34 -7.90 -0.44
CA ALA A 28 0.13 -6.54 0.05
C ALA A 28 0.65 -5.52 -0.97
N ASP A 29 1.75 -5.83 -1.66
CA ASP A 29 2.30 -4.95 -2.70
C ASP A 29 1.25 -4.58 -3.75
N TRP A 30 0.57 -5.58 -4.29
CA TRP A 30 -0.45 -5.34 -5.30
C TRP A 30 -1.65 -4.60 -4.72
N ALA A 31 -2.18 -5.10 -3.60
CA ALA A 31 -3.44 -4.59 -3.04
C ALA A 31 -3.32 -3.14 -2.56
N TYR A 32 -2.27 -2.83 -1.77
CA TYR A 32 -2.12 -1.49 -1.23
C TYR A 32 -1.65 -0.48 -2.27
N THR A 33 -0.83 -0.89 -3.23
CA THR A 33 -0.42 0.00 -4.30
C THR A 33 -1.59 0.31 -5.23
N THR A 34 -2.47 -0.67 -5.48
CA THR A 34 -3.70 -0.44 -6.24
C THR A 34 -4.57 0.60 -5.53
N ALA A 35 -4.71 0.49 -4.19
CA ALA A 35 -5.47 1.45 -3.41
C ALA A 35 -4.85 2.85 -3.47
N LEU A 36 -3.53 2.95 -3.37
CA LEU A 36 -2.82 4.23 -3.45
C LEU A 36 -3.04 4.91 -4.79
N LEU A 37 -2.93 4.16 -5.89
CA LEU A 37 -3.14 4.73 -7.22
C LEU A 37 -4.59 5.18 -7.42
N ALA A 38 -5.56 4.42 -6.92
CA ALA A 38 -6.96 4.82 -6.98
C ALA A 38 -7.19 6.11 -6.21
N PHE A 39 -6.55 6.26 -5.04
CA PHE A 39 -6.63 7.49 -4.25
C PHE A 39 -5.99 8.68 -4.97
N ARG A 40 -4.86 8.48 -5.63
CA ARG A 40 -4.22 9.56 -6.39
C ARG A 40 -5.08 10.07 -7.52
N ARG A 41 -5.88 9.19 -8.12
CA ARG A 41 -6.74 9.55 -9.25
C ARG A 41 -8.04 10.23 -8.83
N GLY A 42 -8.68 9.77 -7.76
CA GLY A 42 -9.99 10.24 -7.38
C GLY A 42 -10.16 10.64 -5.93
N GLY A 43 -9.09 10.60 -5.14
CA GLY A 43 -9.16 10.88 -3.71
C GLY A 43 -9.99 9.84 -2.97
N ASP A 44 -10.68 10.27 -1.92
CA ASP A 44 -11.57 9.42 -1.13
C ASP A 44 -12.84 9.16 -1.93
N SER A 45 -12.77 8.18 -2.81
CA SER A 45 -13.83 7.83 -3.75
C SER A 45 -14.31 6.40 -3.51
N PRO A 46 -15.51 6.04 -4.02
CA PRO A 46 -15.98 4.65 -3.89
C PRO A 46 -15.01 3.62 -4.44
N LEU A 47 -14.35 3.92 -5.57
CA LEU A 47 -13.37 3.01 -6.16
C LEU A 47 -12.15 2.85 -5.25
N ALA A 48 -11.60 3.95 -4.74
CA ALA A 48 -10.45 3.91 -3.86
C ALA A 48 -10.80 3.20 -2.55
N ASN A 49 -11.98 3.48 -1.99
CA ASN A 49 -12.40 2.85 -0.74
C ASN A 49 -12.57 1.34 -0.89
N ARG A 50 -13.08 0.90 -2.02
CA ARG A 50 -13.24 -0.53 -2.29
C ARG A 50 -11.88 -1.22 -2.43
N ALA A 51 -10.94 -0.56 -3.11
CA ALA A 51 -9.59 -1.09 -3.25
C ALA A 51 -8.90 -1.20 -1.89
N LEU A 52 -9.09 -0.22 -1.01
CA LEU A 52 -8.51 -0.25 0.33
C LEU A 52 -9.15 -1.34 1.20
N GLU A 53 -10.47 -1.54 1.09
CA GLU A 53 -11.13 -2.61 1.82
C GLU A 53 -10.54 -3.97 1.45
N ARG A 54 -10.29 -4.19 0.17
CA ARG A 54 -9.64 -5.42 -0.28
C ARG A 54 -8.23 -5.53 0.28
N ALA A 55 -7.49 -4.43 0.29
CA ALA A 55 -6.13 -4.42 0.83
C ALA A 55 -6.13 -4.79 2.31
N LEU A 56 -7.09 -4.28 3.08
CA LEU A 56 -7.21 -4.61 4.49
C LEU A 56 -7.48 -6.10 4.71
N GLU A 57 -8.25 -6.72 3.81
CA GLU A 57 -8.49 -8.17 3.86
C GLU A 57 -7.22 -8.96 3.54
N VAL A 58 -6.40 -8.46 2.60
CA VAL A 58 -5.14 -9.12 2.23
C VAL A 58 -4.14 -9.05 3.37
N ASN A 59 -3.99 -7.87 3.99
CA ASN A 59 -3.08 -7.71 5.13
C ASN A 59 -3.50 -6.52 5.98
N HIS A 60 -4.09 -6.79 7.14
CA HIS A 60 -4.60 -5.75 8.03
C HIS A 60 -3.51 -5.09 8.89
N HIS A 61 -2.26 -5.57 8.81
CA HIS A 61 -1.15 -4.99 9.59
C HIS A 61 -0.51 -3.77 8.93
N VAL A 62 -0.67 -3.61 7.60
CA VAL A 62 0.00 -2.54 6.84
C VAL A 62 -0.35 -1.14 7.37
N PRO A 63 -1.63 -0.81 7.65
CA PRO A 63 -1.96 0.54 8.10
C PRO A 63 -1.19 1.01 9.32
N SER A 64 -0.95 0.13 10.29
CA SER A 64 -0.21 0.49 11.51
C SER A 64 1.21 0.96 11.21
N TYR A 65 1.84 0.39 10.20
CA TYR A 65 3.17 0.82 9.76
C TYR A 65 3.11 2.11 8.95
N LEU A 66 2.10 2.27 8.10
CA LEU A 66 1.97 3.47 7.26
C LEU A 66 1.69 4.72 8.10
N VAL A 67 0.91 4.59 9.17
CA VAL A 67 0.57 5.75 10.03
C VAL A 67 1.59 5.98 11.14
N GLY A 68 2.61 5.12 11.26
CA GLY A 68 3.67 5.28 12.25
C GLY A 68 3.35 4.71 13.63
N LYS A 69 2.29 3.95 13.80
CA LYS A 69 1.96 3.28 15.06
C LYS A 69 2.94 2.16 15.39
N LYS A 70 3.42 1.47 14.35
CA LYS A 70 4.44 0.43 14.49
C LYS A 70 5.70 0.87 13.76
N ARG A 71 6.83 0.54 14.38
CA ARG A 71 8.14 0.87 13.81
C ARG A 71 8.53 -0.18 12.78
N ILE A 72 9.01 0.28 11.63
CA ILE A 72 9.53 -0.62 10.60
C ILE A 72 10.89 -1.14 11.07
N PRO A 73 11.09 -2.48 11.15
CA PRO A 73 12.38 -3.03 11.58
C PRO A 73 13.50 -2.63 10.62
N PRO A 74 14.70 -2.36 11.12
CA PRO A 74 15.83 -1.99 10.26
C PRO A 74 16.30 -3.14 9.36
N ASN A 75 16.09 -4.38 9.81
CA ASN A 75 16.45 -5.57 9.05
C ASN A 75 15.18 -6.33 8.67
N GLN A 76 15.04 -6.65 7.39
CA GLN A 76 13.89 -7.43 6.94
C GLN A 76 14.11 -8.92 7.22
N PRO A 77 13.04 -9.65 7.55
CA PRO A 77 13.16 -11.09 7.77
C PRO A 77 13.52 -11.82 6.48
N GLU A 78 14.16 -12.96 6.63
CA GLU A 78 14.53 -13.79 5.50
C GLU A 78 13.31 -14.41 4.83
N TYR A 79 12.27 -14.69 5.61
CA TYR A 79 11.03 -15.28 5.13
C TYR A 79 9.86 -14.31 5.37
N ILE A 80 8.97 -14.24 4.38
CA ILE A 80 7.78 -13.39 4.46
C ILE A 80 6.53 -14.25 4.52
N THR A 81 5.71 -14.03 5.54
CA THR A 81 4.43 -14.70 5.68
C THR A 81 3.34 -13.85 5.05
N MET A 82 2.70 -14.35 4.01
CA MET A 82 1.60 -13.62 3.35
C MET A 82 0.49 -13.32 4.35
N GLY A 83 0.07 -12.06 4.40
CA GLY A 83 -0.93 -11.60 5.36
C GLY A 83 -0.40 -11.33 6.76
N GLY A 84 0.88 -11.60 7.01
CA GLY A 84 1.48 -11.40 8.32
C GLY A 84 2.11 -10.02 8.52
N PRO A 85 2.54 -9.71 9.76
CA PRO A 85 3.18 -8.43 10.04
C PRO A 85 4.53 -8.25 9.37
N ASP A 86 5.22 -9.33 9.04
CA ASP A 86 6.49 -9.27 8.31
C ASP A 86 6.28 -8.79 6.87
N GLU A 87 5.25 -9.25 6.17
CA GLU A 87 4.89 -8.73 4.85
C GLU A 87 4.53 -7.24 4.94
N ALA A 88 3.77 -6.87 5.96
CA ALA A 88 3.35 -5.49 6.15
C ALA A 88 4.55 -4.55 6.38
N ALA A 89 5.51 -4.99 7.20
CA ALA A 89 6.71 -4.20 7.47
C ALA A 89 7.56 -4.03 6.21
N GLU A 90 7.69 -5.08 5.41
CA GLU A 90 8.44 -4.99 4.15
C GLU A 90 7.76 -4.05 3.17
N TYR A 91 6.43 -4.16 3.02
CA TYR A 91 5.69 -3.25 2.16
C TYR A 91 5.93 -1.80 2.57
N ALA A 92 5.77 -1.50 3.85
CA ALA A 92 5.95 -0.15 4.36
C ALA A 92 7.39 0.35 4.15
N ALA A 93 8.39 -0.52 4.34
CA ALA A 93 9.78 -0.14 4.13
C ALA A 93 10.02 0.34 2.68
N VAL A 94 9.36 -0.28 1.71
CA VAL A 94 9.52 0.07 0.30
C VAL A 94 8.64 1.25 -0.11
N TYR A 95 7.38 1.29 0.33
CA TYR A 95 6.38 2.20 -0.22
C TYR A 95 5.97 3.36 0.70
N LEU A 96 6.47 3.43 1.94
CA LEU A 96 6.04 4.48 2.89
C LEU A 96 6.20 5.88 2.32
N ASN A 97 7.31 6.16 1.64
CA ASN A 97 7.54 7.48 1.07
C ASN A 97 6.49 7.84 0.02
N ASP A 98 6.08 6.86 -0.80
CA ASP A 98 5.07 7.11 -1.82
C ASP A 98 3.72 7.45 -1.19
N TRP A 99 3.37 6.79 -0.08
CA TRP A 99 2.16 7.12 0.66
C TRP A 99 2.23 8.51 1.28
N ARG A 100 3.39 8.86 1.86
CA ARG A 100 3.59 10.17 2.48
C ARG A 100 3.59 11.31 1.48
N LYS A 101 4.10 11.06 0.27
CA LYS A 101 4.11 12.08 -0.80
C LYS A 101 2.74 12.33 -1.39
N THR A 102 1.80 11.43 -1.21
CA THR A 102 0.44 11.57 -1.71
C THR A 102 -0.40 12.31 -0.67
N PRO A 103 -0.78 13.57 -0.91
CA PRO A 103 -1.51 14.36 0.10
C PRO A 103 -2.80 13.66 0.54
N GLY A 104 -2.95 13.50 1.85
CA GLY A 104 -4.14 12.91 2.44
C GLY A 104 -4.20 11.39 2.45
N ALA A 105 -3.28 10.70 1.78
CA ALA A 105 -3.36 9.24 1.67
C ALA A 105 -3.17 8.53 3.01
N VAL A 106 -2.18 8.92 3.79
CA VAL A 106 -1.93 8.31 5.10
C VAL A 106 -3.11 8.53 6.04
N GLU A 107 -3.67 9.74 6.04
CA GLU A 107 -4.83 10.05 6.87
C GLU A 107 -6.06 9.26 6.43
N TRP A 108 -6.24 9.10 5.13
CA TRP A 108 -7.32 8.29 4.57
C TRP A 108 -7.24 6.84 5.08
N VAL A 109 -6.04 6.24 5.04
CA VAL A 109 -5.82 4.88 5.55
C VAL A 109 -6.12 4.83 7.06
N ARG A 110 -5.65 5.83 7.81
CA ARG A 110 -5.91 5.91 9.25
C ARG A 110 -7.40 5.85 9.56
N GLN A 111 -8.18 6.65 8.86
CA GLN A 111 -9.62 6.71 9.08
C GLN A 111 -10.31 5.41 8.69
N LYS A 112 -9.99 4.88 7.52
CA LYS A 112 -10.65 3.66 7.02
C LYS A 112 -10.27 2.42 7.81
N ALA A 113 -9.05 2.38 8.35
CA ALA A 113 -8.61 1.26 9.18
C ALA A 113 -9.04 1.39 10.65
N GLY A 114 -9.63 2.52 11.03
CA GLY A 114 -10.08 2.75 12.40
C GLY A 114 -8.95 2.97 13.40
N ILE A 115 -7.81 3.47 12.96
CA ILE A 115 -6.66 3.74 13.82
C ILE A 115 -6.78 5.14 14.41
N LYS A 116 -6.67 5.22 15.74
CA LYS A 116 -6.77 6.52 16.43
C LYS A 116 -5.44 7.22 16.58
#